data_9f9e20d287735ea623d4862be0eb4a66
#
_entry.id   9f9e20d287735ea623d4862be0eb4a66
#
_cell.length_a   1.000
_cell.length_b   1.000
_cell.length_c   1.000
_cell.angle_alpha   90.00
_cell.angle_beta   90.00
_cell.angle_gamma   90.00
#
_symmetry.space_group_name_H-M   'P 1'
#
loop_
_entity.id
_entity.type
_entity.pdbx_description
1 polymer ?
#
loop_
_entity_poly.entity_id
_entity_poly.type
_entity_poly.pdbx_seq_one_letter_code
_entity_poly.pdbx_strand_id
1 'polypeptide(L)'
;VEGDSASLAELAALLSALADIPIKQSLSVTGSVNQFGVVQPVGGINEKIEGFFDICAARGLTGDQGVLIPAANLSHLMLRPEVVEAARQKRFHVWAVASVDEAMELLTGLPAGEPDAKGEIPTGTINFRIAVQLASLAQMRQDYGRPVRQRKSRGKKAKPAKPPAPKDGPK
;
A
#
# COMPACT_ATOMS: atom_id res chain seq x y z
N VAL A 1 -19.55 -8.55 -0.52
CA VAL A 1 -19.53 -7.38 -1.41
C VAL A 1 -19.93 -7.87 -2.78
N GLU A 2 -21.03 -7.34 -3.32
CA GLU A 2 -21.43 -7.62 -4.68
C GLU A 2 -21.00 -6.45 -5.58
N GLY A 3 -20.36 -6.78 -6.71
CA GLY A 3 -19.86 -5.82 -7.68
C GLY A 3 -18.42 -5.35 -7.42
N ASP A 4 -17.84 -4.78 -8.46
CA ASP A 4 -16.42 -4.40 -8.52
C ASP A 4 -16.13 -2.97 -8.05
N SER A 5 -17.17 -2.23 -7.61
CA SER A 5 -17.05 -0.81 -7.23
C SER A 5 -16.21 -0.56 -5.96
N ALA A 6 -15.83 -1.63 -5.23
CA ALA A 6 -14.93 -1.58 -4.09
C ALA A 6 -13.47 -1.89 -4.45
N SER A 7 -13.20 -2.33 -5.69
CA SER A 7 -11.87 -2.84 -6.05
C SER A 7 -10.76 -1.78 -5.92
N LEU A 8 -11.06 -0.50 -6.17
CA LEU A 8 -10.11 0.59 -5.92
C LEU A 8 -9.78 0.72 -4.42
N ALA A 9 -10.77 0.57 -3.54
CA ALA A 9 -10.55 0.63 -2.09
C ALA A 9 -9.73 -0.55 -1.58
N GLU A 10 -10.03 -1.77 -2.06
CA GLU A 10 -9.30 -2.98 -1.72
C GLU A 10 -7.85 -2.91 -2.19
N LEU A 11 -7.64 -2.45 -3.43
CA LEU A 11 -6.29 -2.26 -3.97
C LEU A 11 -5.52 -1.19 -3.19
N ALA A 12 -6.14 -0.05 -2.89
CA ALA A 12 -5.50 1.01 -2.10
C ALA A 12 -5.07 0.51 -0.70
N ALA A 13 -5.90 -0.27 -0.04
CA ALA A 13 -5.56 -0.88 1.26
C ALA A 13 -4.38 -1.85 1.13
N LEU A 14 -4.34 -2.67 0.07
CA LEU A 14 -3.24 -3.59 -0.20
C LEU A 14 -1.93 -2.84 -0.47
N LEU A 15 -1.98 -1.82 -1.33
CA LEU A 15 -0.80 -1.01 -1.67
C LEU A 15 -0.27 -0.23 -0.47
N SER A 16 -1.17 0.32 0.35
CA SER A 16 -0.84 0.96 1.63
C SER A 16 -0.09 0.00 2.56
N ALA A 17 -0.58 -1.23 2.71
CA ALA A 17 0.06 -2.24 3.54
C ALA A 17 1.44 -2.67 3.00
N LEU A 18 1.57 -2.83 1.66
CA LEU A 18 2.85 -3.18 1.04
C LEU A 18 3.88 -2.06 1.14
N ALA A 19 3.45 -0.80 0.98
CA ALA A 19 4.33 0.36 1.06
C ALA A 19 4.67 0.79 2.50
N ASP A 20 3.95 0.25 3.49
CA ASP A 20 3.97 0.70 4.90
C ASP A 20 3.72 2.21 5.00
N ILE A 21 2.62 2.66 4.37
CA ILE A 21 2.20 4.06 4.32
C ILE A 21 0.74 4.16 4.78
N PRO A 22 0.41 4.96 5.80
CA PRO A 22 -0.96 5.13 6.25
C PRO A 22 -1.80 5.89 5.23
N ILE A 23 -3.09 5.53 5.14
CA ILE A 23 -4.11 6.20 4.34
C ILE A 23 -4.84 7.22 5.20
N LYS A 24 -5.15 8.39 4.63
CA LYS A 24 -5.99 9.42 5.27
C LYS A 24 -7.38 8.87 5.55
N GLN A 25 -7.76 8.84 6.82
CA GLN A 25 -9.04 8.28 7.26
C GLN A 25 -10.24 9.21 7.05
N SER A 26 -10.00 10.45 6.66
CA SER A 26 -11.03 11.42 6.29
C SER A 26 -11.58 11.21 4.87
N LEU A 27 -10.94 10.35 4.07
CA LEU A 27 -11.30 10.13 2.67
C LEU A 27 -12.00 8.78 2.48
N SER A 28 -13.09 8.81 1.70
CA SER A 28 -13.73 7.62 1.16
C SER A 28 -13.35 7.44 -0.31
N VAL A 29 -13.39 6.22 -0.81
CA VAL A 29 -13.05 5.91 -2.19
C VAL A 29 -14.03 4.91 -2.78
N THR A 30 -14.42 5.11 -4.03
CA THR A 30 -15.19 4.15 -4.83
C THR A 30 -14.69 4.16 -6.26
N GLY A 31 -14.64 3.00 -6.88
CA GLY A 31 -14.19 2.84 -8.26
C GLY A 31 -13.92 1.37 -8.57
N SER A 32 -14.10 0.98 -9.82
CA SER A 32 -13.58 -0.26 -10.36
C SER A 32 -12.18 -0.01 -10.92
N VAL A 33 -11.33 -1.03 -10.94
CA VAL A 33 -9.96 -0.94 -11.47
C VAL A 33 -9.70 -2.08 -12.46
N ASN A 34 -9.17 -1.74 -13.62
CA ASN A 34 -8.72 -2.75 -14.58
C ASN A 34 -7.25 -3.15 -14.34
N GLN A 35 -6.76 -4.14 -15.12
CA GLN A 35 -5.40 -4.66 -15.01
C GLN A 35 -4.29 -3.66 -15.36
N PHE A 36 -4.62 -2.50 -15.92
CA PHE A 36 -3.68 -1.43 -16.25
C PHE A 36 -3.64 -0.30 -15.22
N GLY A 37 -4.35 -0.47 -14.10
CA GLY A 37 -4.44 0.57 -13.07
C GLY A 37 -5.35 1.74 -13.44
N VAL A 38 -6.19 1.59 -14.47
CA VAL A 38 -7.16 2.63 -14.87
C VAL A 38 -8.41 2.49 -14.02
N VAL A 39 -8.85 3.60 -13.44
CA VAL A 39 -10.08 3.67 -12.63
C VAL A 39 -11.29 3.80 -13.54
N GLN A 40 -12.22 2.86 -13.39
CA GLN A 40 -13.40 2.70 -14.22
C GLN A 40 -14.66 3.21 -13.54
N PRO A 41 -15.68 3.70 -14.31
CA PRO A 41 -16.91 4.23 -13.75
C PRO A 41 -17.72 3.16 -13.01
N VAL A 42 -18.51 3.62 -12.03
CA VAL A 42 -19.36 2.77 -11.20
C VAL A 42 -20.78 3.35 -11.11
N GLY A 43 -21.74 2.51 -10.76
CA GLY A 43 -23.12 2.92 -10.51
C GLY A 43 -23.32 3.51 -9.11
N GLY A 44 -24.41 4.26 -8.93
CA GLY A 44 -24.82 4.81 -7.63
C GLY A 44 -23.85 5.87 -7.07
N ILE A 45 -23.23 6.65 -7.95
CA ILE A 45 -22.17 7.58 -7.55
C ILE A 45 -22.70 8.70 -6.66
N ASN A 46 -23.89 9.22 -6.96
CA ASN A 46 -24.50 10.29 -6.19
C ASN A 46 -24.85 9.82 -4.78
N GLU A 47 -25.49 8.67 -4.67
CA GLU A 47 -25.89 8.05 -3.40
C GLU A 47 -24.67 7.73 -2.52
N LYS A 48 -23.55 7.29 -3.11
CA LYS A 48 -22.31 7.01 -2.38
C LYS A 48 -21.67 8.29 -1.82
N ILE A 49 -21.63 9.37 -2.61
CA ILE A 49 -21.10 10.67 -2.17
C ILE A 49 -21.99 11.24 -1.07
N GLU A 50 -23.31 11.27 -1.30
CA GLU A 50 -24.29 11.84 -0.37
C GLU A 50 -24.36 11.07 0.93
N GLY A 51 -24.34 9.73 0.88
CA GLY A 51 -24.32 8.90 2.08
C GLY A 51 -23.07 9.10 2.94
N PHE A 52 -21.89 9.24 2.33
CA PHE A 52 -20.68 9.56 3.08
C PHE A 52 -20.72 10.99 3.64
N PHE A 53 -21.21 11.95 2.85
CA PHE A 53 -21.40 13.32 3.32
C PHE A 53 -22.32 13.38 4.54
N ASP A 54 -23.45 12.67 4.53
CA ASP A 54 -24.41 12.66 5.65
C ASP A 54 -23.76 12.15 6.95
N ILE A 55 -22.95 11.10 6.86
CA ILE A 55 -22.20 10.57 8.01
C ILE A 55 -21.20 11.62 8.53
N CYS A 56 -20.48 12.27 7.62
CA CYS A 56 -19.49 13.29 7.99
C CYS A 56 -20.18 14.53 8.58
N ALA A 57 -21.29 14.99 7.99
CA ALA A 57 -22.05 16.13 8.47
C ALA A 57 -22.63 15.89 9.88
N ALA A 58 -23.16 14.68 10.13
CA ALA A 58 -23.68 14.29 11.45
C ALA A 58 -22.57 14.29 12.55
N ARG A 59 -21.31 14.05 12.17
CA ARG A 59 -20.14 14.07 13.07
C ARG A 59 -19.45 15.43 13.16
N GLY A 60 -19.82 16.37 12.32
CA GLY A 60 -19.17 17.67 12.16
C GLY A 60 -18.10 17.64 11.07
N LEU A 61 -18.29 18.47 10.04
CA LEU A 61 -17.32 18.63 8.96
C LEU A 61 -16.09 19.40 9.46
N THR A 62 -14.88 18.84 9.24
CA THR A 62 -13.59 19.44 9.60
C THR A 62 -12.91 20.14 8.42
N GLY A 63 -13.41 19.94 7.21
CA GLY A 63 -12.81 20.47 5.98
C GLY A 63 -11.83 19.50 5.29
N ASP A 64 -11.54 18.35 5.90
CA ASP A 64 -10.62 17.33 5.35
C ASP A 64 -11.37 16.16 4.70
N GLN A 65 -12.69 16.06 4.95
CA GLN A 65 -13.49 14.94 4.45
C GLN A 65 -13.79 15.06 2.98
N GLY A 66 -13.86 13.90 2.31
CA GLY A 66 -14.26 13.85 0.92
C GLY A 66 -14.26 12.46 0.33
N VAL A 67 -14.64 12.40 -0.92
CA VAL A 67 -14.78 11.14 -1.68
C VAL A 67 -13.93 11.19 -2.94
N LEU A 68 -13.16 10.13 -3.18
CA LEU A 68 -12.51 9.88 -4.46
C LEU A 68 -13.46 9.07 -5.35
N ILE A 69 -13.66 9.55 -6.56
CA ILE A 69 -14.56 8.95 -7.55
C ILE A 69 -13.85 8.77 -8.89
N PRO A 70 -14.30 7.84 -9.73
CA PRO A 70 -13.78 7.74 -11.10
C PRO A 70 -14.00 9.03 -11.89
N ALA A 71 -12.99 9.51 -12.61
CA ALA A 71 -13.10 10.70 -13.46
C ALA A 71 -14.21 10.56 -14.50
N ALA A 72 -14.43 9.35 -15.01
CA ALA A 72 -15.51 9.06 -15.95
C ALA A 72 -16.94 9.26 -15.38
N ASN A 73 -17.10 9.32 -14.05
CA ASN A 73 -18.40 9.60 -13.42
C ASN A 73 -18.71 11.09 -13.26
N LEU A 74 -17.76 12.00 -13.54
CA LEU A 74 -17.98 13.45 -13.36
C LEU A 74 -19.22 13.97 -14.09
N SER A 75 -19.46 13.51 -15.31
CA SER A 75 -20.63 13.93 -16.12
C SER A 75 -21.97 13.44 -15.56
N HIS A 76 -21.95 12.51 -14.60
CA HIS A 76 -23.15 11.92 -13.99
C HIS A 76 -23.48 12.50 -12.62
N LEU A 77 -22.71 13.49 -12.15
CA LEU A 77 -22.93 14.08 -10.84
C LEU A 77 -24.20 14.95 -10.82
N MET A 78 -25.11 14.60 -9.94
CA MET A 78 -26.34 15.32 -9.65
C MET A 78 -26.54 15.37 -8.12
N LEU A 79 -25.62 16.06 -7.44
CA LEU A 79 -25.58 16.08 -5.98
C LEU A 79 -26.61 17.06 -5.39
N ARG A 80 -27.07 16.74 -4.18
CA ARG A 80 -27.98 17.61 -3.40
C ARG A 80 -27.32 18.98 -3.15
N PRO A 81 -28.15 20.07 -3.05
CA PRO A 81 -27.66 21.44 -2.85
C PRO A 81 -26.73 21.58 -1.63
N GLU A 82 -26.99 20.86 -0.55
CA GLU A 82 -26.20 20.90 0.69
C GLU A 82 -24.76 20.38 0.47
N VAL A 83 -24.60 19.34 -0.33
CA VAL A 83 -23.29 18.78 -0.68
C VAL A 83 -22.52 19.75 -1.57
N VAL A 84 -23.22 20.32 -2.58
CA VAL A 84 -22.62 21.32 -3.48
C VAL A 84 -22.18 22.56 -2.71
N GLU A 85 -23.00 23.04 -1.77
CA GLU A 85 -22.66 24.21 -0.95
C GLU A 85 -21.47 23.91 0.00
N ALA A 86 -21.46 22.73 0.62
CA ALA A 86 -20.33 22.31 1.45
C ALA A 86 -19.02 22.22 0.64
N ALA A 87 -19.09 21.75 -0.62
CA ALA A 87 -17.94 21.71 -1.51
C ALA A 87 -17.45 23.12 -1.92
N ARG A 88 -18.36 24.04 -2.23
CA ARG A 88 -18.04 25.46 -2.50
C ARG A 88 -17.33 26.12 -1.33
N GLN A 89 -17.77 25.82 -0.12
CA GLN A 89 -17.21 26.34 1.13
C GLN A 89 -15.93 25.59 1.56
N LYS A 90 -15.45 24.63 0.76
CA LYS A 90 -14.27 23.79 1.06
C LYS A 90 -14.38 23.01 2.39
N ARG A 91 -15.59 22.68 2.81
CA ARG A 91 -15.86 21.89 4.00
C ARG A 91 -16.00 20.39 3.71
N PHE A 92 -16.21 20.04 2.44
CA PHE A 92 -16.26 18.68 1.92
C PHE A 92 -15.70 18.66 0.51
N HIS A 93 -15.12 17.54 0.09
CA HIS A 93 -14.43 17.47 -1.19
C HIS A 93 -14.86 16.26 -2.02
N VAL A 94 -14.85 16.43 -3.34
CA VAL A 94 -15.02 15.35 -4.31
C VAL A 94 -13.85 15.42 -5.28
N TRP A 95 -13.03 14.37 -5.29
CA TRP A 95 -11.89 14.27 -6.19
C TRP A 95 -12.15 13.23 -7.27
N ALA A 96 -11.92 13.62 -8.50
CA ALA A 96 -11.97 12.73 -9.65
C ALA A 96 -10.59 12.16 -9.92
N VAL A 97 -10.48 10.84 -10.04
CA VAL A 97 -9.24 10.12 -10.31
C VAL A 97 -9.38 9.22 -11.53
N ALA A 98 -8.36 9.20 -12.38
CA ALA A 98 -8.31 8.38 -13.58
C ALA A 98 -7.44 7.14 -13.39
N SER A 99 -6.50 7.16 -12.45
CA SER A 99 -5.57 6.07 -12.19
C SER A 99 -5.48 5.71 -10.71
N VAL A 100 -4.95 4.52 -10.44
CA VAL A 100 -4.62 4.07 -9.09
C VAL A 100 -3.55 4.97 -8.46
N ASP A 101 -2.58 5.42 -9.25
CA ASP A 101 -1.50 6.29 -8.78
C ASP A 101 -2.05 7.63 -8.27
N GLU A 102 -2.93 8.30 -9.05
CA GLU A 102 -3.62 9.52 -8.60
C GLU A 102 -4.40 9.31 -7.30
N ALA A 103 -5.10 8.16 -7.20
CA ALA A 103 -5.84 7.84 -5.98
C ALA A 103 -4.93 7.67 -4.78
N MET A 104 -3.80 6.96 -4.94
CA MET A 104 -2.83 6.73 -3.88
C MET A 104 -2.14 8.03 -3.44
N GLU A 105 -1.84 8.94 -4.37
CA GLU A 105 -1.28 10.26 -4.03
C GLU A 105 -2.22 11.08 -3.15
N LEU A 106 -3.50 11.11 -3.50
CA LEU A 106 -4.51 11.80 -2.67
C LEU A 106 -4.69 11.16 -1.29
N LEU A 107 -4.77 9.82 -1.27
CA LEU A 107 -4.99 9.04 -0.05
C LEU A 107 -3.81 9.11 0.93
N THR A 108 -2.58 9.22 0.43
CA THR A 108 -1.38 9.19 1.28
C THR A 108 -0.72 10.56 1.43
N GLY A 109 -0.83 11.39 0.40
CA GLY A 109 -0.11 12.67 0.30
C GLY A 109 1.34 12.53 -0.18
N LEU A 110 1.74 11.33 -0.66
CA LEU A 110 3.06 11.06 -1.22
C LEU A 110 2.97 10.87 -2.74
N PRO A 111 4.02 11.18 -3.50
CA PRO A 111 4.03 10.93 -4.94
C PRO A 111 4.02 9.42 -5.23
N ALA A 112 3.26 9.01 -6.25
CA ALA A 112 3.20 7.63 -6.68
C ALA A 112 4.56 7.14 -7.22
N GLY A 113 5.18 7.91 -8.09
CA GLY A 113 6.48 7.61 -8.69
C GLY A 113 6.34 6.83 -9.99
N GLU A 114 6.37 7.57 -11.10
CA GLU A 114 6.44 6.98 -12.44
C GLU A 114 7.87 6.52 -12.75
N PRO A 115 8.04 5.36 -13.43
CA PRO A 115 9.36 4.95 -13.92
C PRO A 115 9.95 5.95 -14.90
N ASP A 116 11.23 6.22 -14.81
CA ASP A 116 11.96 7.05 -15.76
C ASP A 116 12.18 6.30 -17.11
N ALA A 117 12.88 6.96 -18.07
CA ALA A 117 13.19 6.39 -19.37
C ALA A 117 14.05 5.10 -19.31
N LYS A 118 14.68 4.81 -18.16
CA LYS A 118 15.43 3.58 -17.91
C LYS A 118 14.62 2.53 -17.16
N GLY A 119 13.38 2.86 -16.77
CA GLY A 119 12.53 2.01 -15.96
C GLY A 119 12.83 2.07 -14.46
N GLU A 120 13.63 3.05 -14.00
CA GLU A 120 13.95 3.23 -12.60
C GLU A 120 12.85 4.07 -11.90
N ILE A 121 12.34 3.57 -10.77
CA ILE A 121 11.32 4.26 -9.97
C ILE A 121 12.02 5.17 -8.96
N PRO A 122 11.65 6.46 -8.86
CA PRO A 122 12.27 7.39 -7.94
C PRO A 122 12.16 6.94 -6.47
N THR A 123 13.27 7.05 -5.74
CA THR A 123 13.31 6.69 -4.32
C THR A 123 12.38 7.56 -3.48
N GLY A 124 11.79 6.96 -2.45
CA GLY A 124 10.87 7.69 -1.55
C GLY A 124 9.43 7.76 -2.03
N THR A 125 9.13 7.30 -3.23
CA THR A 125 7.78 7.23 -3.78
C THR A 125 7.04 5.97 -3.34
N ILE A 126 5.71 5.95 -3.50
CA ILE A 126 4.85 4.82 -3.13
C ILE A 126 5.27 3.56 -3.91
N ASN A 127 5.37 3.67 -5.25
CA ASN A 127 5.70 2.56 -6.13
C ASN A 127 7.10 2.00 -5.88
N PHE A 128 8.07 2.86 -5.50
CA PHE A 128 9.39 2.41 -5.07
C PHE A 128 9.33 1.55 -3.82
N ARG A 129 8.58 1.99 -2.79
CA ARG A 129 8.44 1.22 -1.54
C ARG A 129 7.76 -0.13 -1.79
N ILE A 130 6.71 -0.16 -2.62
CA ILE A 130 6.02 -1.39 -3.01
C ILE A 130 6.99 -2.34 -3.72
N ALA A 131 7.77 -1.85 -4.69
CA ALA A 131 8.73 -2.66 -5.43
C ALA A 131 9.79 -3.28 -4.51
N VAL A 132 10.33 -2.51 -3.58
CA VAL A 132 11.30 -2.99 -2.57
C VAL A 132 10.67 -4.07 -1.69
N GLN A 133 9.45 -3.84 -1.21
CA GLN A 133 8.76 -4.82 -0.36
C GLN A 133 8.45 -6.12 -1.10
N LEU A 134 7.98 -6.04 -2.34
CA LEU A 134 7.73 -7.23 -3.16
C LEU A 134 9.02 -8.02 -3.44
N ALA A 135 10.13 -7.34 -3.72
CA ALA A 135 11.44 -7.99 -3.89
C ALA A 135 11.88 -8.71 -2.60
N SER A 136 11.69 -8.09 -1.43
CA SER A 136 11.97 -8.69 -0.13
C SER A 136 11.13 -9.94 0.13
N LEU A 137 9.82 -9.87 -0.14
CA LEU A 137 8.90 -11.01 0.00
C LEU A 137 9.27 -12.16 -0.94
N ALA A 138 9.65 -11.85 -2.18
CA ALA A 138 10.12 -12.84 -3.13
C ALA A 138 11.41 -13.54 -2.65
N GLN A 139 12.36 -12.80 -2.09
CA GLN A 139 13.58 -13.36 -1.52
C GLN A 139 13.30 -14.26 -0.31
N MET A 140 12.46 -13.81 0.61
CA MET A 140 12.04 -14.62 1.76
C MET A 140 11.41 -15.94 1.33
N ARG A 141 10.52 -15.90 0.31
CA ARG A 141 9.90 -17.12 -0.24
C ARG A 141 10.92 -18.09 -0.81
N GLN A 142 11.94 -17.58 -1.53
CA GLN A 142 13.01 -18.42 -2.07
C GLN A 142 13.85 -19.06 -0.96
N ASP A 143 14.14 -18.31 0.10
CA ASP A 143 14.93 -18.82 1.22
C ASP A 143 14.17 -19.87 2.05
N TYR A 144 12.84 -19.72 2.18
CA TYR A 144 11.97 -20.73 2.81
C TYR A 144 11.92 -22.07 2.04
N GLY A 145 12.02 -22.02 0.71
CA GLY A 145 12.04 -23.21 -0.14
C GLY A 145 13.40 -23.92 -0.22
N ARG A 146 14.47 -23.34 0.32
CA ARG A 146 15.80 -23.98 0.31
C ARG A 146 15.90 -24.99 1.44
N PRO A 147 16.25 -26.27 1.15
CA PRO A 147 16.47 -27.26 2.19
C PRO A 147 17.59 -26.76 3.11
N VAL A 148 17.35 -26.82 4.43
CA VAL A 148 18.37 -26.50 5.44
C VAL A 148 19.57 -27.42 5.20
N ARG A 149 20.65 -26.92 4.59
CA ARG A 149 21.90 -27.65 4.52
C ARG A 149 22.32 -27.88 5.96
N GLN A 150 22.19 -29.14 6.44
CA GLN A 150 22.79 -29.56 7.70
C GLN A 150 24.24 -29.13 7.64
N ARG A 151 24.65 -28.16 8.42
CA ARG A 151 26.02 -27.82 8.69
C ARG A 151 26.61 -29.10 9.33
N LYS A 152 27.27 -29.93 8.51
CA LYS A 152 28.15 -30.97 9.05
C LYS A 152 29.13 -30.27 9.96
N SER A 153 28.93 -30.37 11.25
CA SER A 153 29.90 -29.99 12.25
C SER A 153 31.17 -30.82 11.98
N ARG A 154 32.15 -30.18 11.37
CA ARG A 154 33.53 -30.74 11.37
C ARG A 154 33.99 -30.75 12.82
N GLY A 155 33.63 -31.81 13.53
CA GLY A 155 34.29 -32.16 14.79
C GLY A 155 35.77 -32.31 14.53
N LYS A 156 36.57 -31.30 14.88
CA LYS A 156 37.97 -31.46 15.08
C LYS A 156 38.16 -32.46 16.24
N LYS A 157 38.42 -33.73 15.92
CA LYS A 157 38.97 -34.66 16.90
C LYS A 157 40.32 -34.09 17.32
N ALA A 158 40.39 -33.50 18.49
CA ALA A 158 41.62 -33.17 19.16
C ALA A 158 42.35 -34.52 19.43
N LYS A 159 43.56 -34.69 18.88
CA LYS A 159 44.44 -35.79 19.25
C LYS A 159 44.79 -35.66 20.73
N PRO A 160 44.70 -36.77 21.51
CA PRO A 160 45.13 -36.73 22.90
C PRO A 160 46.64 -36.45 22.97
N ALA A 161 46.99 -35.50 23.83
CA ALA A 161 48.38 -35.18 24.13
C ALA A 161 49.09 -36.37 24.77
N LYS A 162 50.30 -36.66 24.27
CA LYS A 162 51.22 -37.71 24.78
C LYS A 162 51.72 -37.32 26.19
N PRO A 163 51.67 -38.20 27.17
CA PRO A 163 52.14 -37.90 28.52
C PRO A 163 53.70 -37.63 28.53
N PRO A 164 54.16 -36.73 29.40
CA PRO A 164 55.58 -36.43 29.51
C PRO A 164 56.36 -37.60 30.09
N ALA A 165 57.59 -37.80 29.57
CA ALA A 165 58.52 -38.83 30.04
C ALA A 165 59.03 -38.56 31.48
N PRO A 166 59.35 -39.61 32.26
CA PRO A 166 59.84 -39.42 33.62
C PRO A 166 61.22 -38.77 33.63
N LYS A 167 61.42 -37.81 34.52
CA LYS A 167 62.74 -37.21 34.78
C LYS A 167 63.51 -38.13 35.72
N ASP A 168 64.70 -38.58 35.23
CA ASP A 168 65.64 -39.29 36.05
C ASP A 168 66.21 -38.37 37.15
N GLY A 169 66.23 -38.87 38.39
CA GLY A 169 66.75 -38.20 39.53
C GLY A 169 68.29 -38.39 39.65
N PRO A 170 68.90 -37.49 40.43
CA PRO A 170 70.36 -37.43 40.51
C PRO A 170 70.92 -38.50 41.45
N LYS A 171 72.16 -38.95 41.09
CA LYS A 171 73.07 -39.53 42.04
C LYS A 171 73.75 -38.46 42.85
#